data_c8455a3fda574d6c91e1fa89b874b2c8
#
_entry.id   c8455a3fda574d6c91e1fa89b874b2c8
#
_cell.length_a   1.000
_cell.length_b   1.000
_cell.length_c   1.000
_cell.angle_alpha   90.00
_cell.angle_beta   90.00
_cell.angle_gamma   90.00
#
_symmetry.space_group_name_H-M   'P 1'
#
loop_
_entity.id
_entity.type
_entity.pdbx_description
1 polymer ?
#
loop_
_entity_poly.entity_id
_entity_poly.type
_entity_poly.pdbx_seq_one_letter_code
_entity_poly.pdbx_strand_id
1 'polypeptide(L)'
;MVETITGHDRSNGISYNDILKSDKVPPPDVYLEDSPYPAGKTTVRVDRYFSKEEHDLEVEKLWKRVWQMACHESDIPNVGDTHVYDIAELSYMIVRVSEDEVKAYPNACLHRGRALCDDHRKELRVFRCAFHGWSWNLDGSLKEIPGHWDFPTVTEEEYSLTDINIGYWGGFYFINPDPNCEPLADFLGDIDRHFGIPFERRYKAAHLIKRLPCNWKIAQEAFMESYHVIATHPELLGYFGDVNSKYDVWGNWSRAMSSSGFPSPHTGLENPDMSAYPDGKAFQSMKHMISGHVYRRIAENEVEVTTPDGRTGRFTEFADYISGDVKSADIQMCSWVGGKIIAGDEDTPMVFPTESGHVYRETTAAARRETMRPQFGDDVDGISDADLNDAIFYSLFPNLSPWADFNPIFYRFRP
;
A
#
# COMPACT_ATOMS: atom_id res chain seq x y z
N MET A 1 31.04 -2.59 22.69
CA MET A 1 30.84 -3.64 21.67
C MET A 1 29.34 -3.90 21.65
N VAL A 2 28.69 -3.59 20.57
CA VAL A 2 27.30 -4.00 20.38
C VAL A 2 27.36 -5.49 20.05
N GLU A 3 26.86 -6.34 20.93
CA GLU A 3 26.71 -7.76 20.65
C GLU A 3 25.89 -7.89 19.35
N THR A 4 26.41 -8.70 18.46
CA THR A 4 25.68 -9.06 17.23
C THR A 4 24.48 -9.85 17.70
N ILE A 5 23.30 -9.23 17.71
CA ILE A 5 22.04 -9.93 17.96
C ILE A 5 21.90 -10.92 16.81
N THR A 6 22.16 -12.17 17.09
CA THR A 6 21.84 -13.25 16.14
C THR A 6 20.33 -13.29 16.05
N GLY A 7 19.77 -13.33 14.84
CA GLY A 7 18.35 -13.10 14.53
C GLY A 7 17.31 -14.03 15.14
N HIS A 8 17.57 -14.55 16.34
CA HIS A 8 16.68 -15.42 17.11
C HIS A 8 16.20 -14.79 18.42
N ASP A 9 16.72 -13.63 18.82
CA ASP A 9 16.25 -12.91 20.00
C ASP A 9 15.05 -12.03 19.61
N ARG A 10 13.94 -12.69 19.30
CA ARG A 10 12.67 -12.02 19.10
C ARG A 10 12.03 -11.67 20.45
N SER A 11 11.04 -10.79 20.42
CA SER A 11 10.18 -10.50 21.57
C SER A 11 9.60 -11.79 22.17
N ASN A 12 9.21 -11.75 23.44
CA ASN A 12 8.57 -12.87 24.16
C ASN A 12 7.19 -13.28 23.59
N GLY A 13 6.73 -12.66 22.51
CA GLY A 13 5.47 -12.99 21.85
C GLY A 13 5.58 -14.19 20.94
N ILE A 14 4.43 -14.75 20.58
CA ILE A 14 4.32 -15.81 19.57
C ILE A 14 4.84 -15.29 18.22
N SER A 15 5.61 -16.12 17.50
CA SER A 15 6.09 -15.74 16.16
C SER A 15 4.95 -15.78 15.13
N TYR A 16 5.06 -14.95 14.09
CA TYR A 16 4.06 -14.98 13.00
C TYR A 16 3.97 -16.37 12.34
N ASN A 17 5.09 -17.05 12.12
CA ASN A 17 5.10 -18.40 11.57
C ASN A 17 4.37 -19.42 12.47
N ASP A 18 4.42 -19.25 13.79
CA ASP A 18 3.71 -20.14 14.70
C ASP A 18 2.20 -19.84 14.72
N ILE A 19 1.82 -18.58 14.54
CA ILE A 19 0.41 -18.19 14.33
C ILE A 19 -0.13 -18.86 13.07
N LEU A 20 0.56 -18.71 11.95
CA LEU A 20 0.16 -19.27 10.65
C LEU A 20 -0.01 -20.81 10.71
N LYS A 21 0.90 -21.51 11.41
CA LYS A 21 0.83 -22.96 11.55
C LYS A 21 -0.37 -23.43 12.37
N SER A 22 -0.97 -22.57 13.15
CA SER A 22 -2.13 -22.86 13.98
C SER A 22 -3.47 -22.55 13.31
N ASP A 23 -3.45 -21.92 12.14
CA ASP A 23 -4.64 -21.57 11.39
C ASP A 23 -5.36 -22.83 10.91
N LYS A 24 -6.69 -22.81 10.90
CA LYS A 24 -7.53 -23.95 10.50
C LYS A 24 -7.48 -24.19 9.00
N VAL A 25 -7.56 -23.14 8.21
CA VAL A 25 -7.28 -23.17 6.78
C VAL A 25 -5.88 -22.58 6.59
N PRO A 26 -4.88 -23.43 6.29
CA PRO A 26 -3.49 -23.03 6.30
C PRO A 26 -3.21 -22.00 5.18
N PRO A 27 -2.22 -21.12 5.39
CA PRO A 27 -1.77 -20.20 4.36
C PRO A 27 -1.03 -20.95 3.25
N PRO A 28 -0.82 -20.31 2.08
CA PRO A 28 0.14 -20.81 1.10
C PRO A 28 1.52 -21.04 1.75
N ASP A 29 2.22 -22.11 1.35
CA ASP A 29 3.55 -22.45 1.92
C ASP A 29 4.54 -21.29 1.85
N VAL A 30 4.42 -20.47 0.81
CA VAL A 30 5.27 -19.29 0.58
C VAL A 30 5.18 -18.25 1.72
N TYR A 31 4.10 -18.24 2.52
CA TYR A 31 4.00 -17.33 3.67
C TYR A 31 4.92 -17.77 4.81
N LEU A 32 5.25 -19.05 4.89
CA LEU A 32 6.18 -19.62 5.87
C LEU A 32 7.65 -19.48 5.45
N GLU A 33 7.92 -19.21 4.16
CA GLU A 33 9.27 -19.01 3.66
C GLU A 33 9.89 -17.72 4.23
N ASP A 34 11.15 -17.79 4.62
CA ASP A 34 11.94 -16.62 5.06
C ASP A 34 12.79 -16.13 3.88
N SER A 35 12.85 -14.81 3.70
CA SER A 35 13.75 -14.24 2.71
C SER A 35 15.22 -14.39 3.11
N PRO A 36 16.15 -14.48 2.15
CA PRO A 36 17.59 -14.50 2.40
C PRO A 36 18.07 -13.10 2.84
N TYR A 37 17.58 -12.62 3.98
CA TYR A 37 17.90 -11.28 4.47
C TYR A 37 19.35 -11.22 4.98
N PRO A 38 20.21 -10.39 4.39
CA PRO A 38 21.55 -10.17 4.94
C PRO A 38 21.41 -9.39 6.24
N ALA A 39 21.75 -10.03 7.36
CA ALA A 39 21.86 -9.33 8.62
C ALA A 39 22.90 -8.20 8.47
N GLY A 40 22.47 -6.96 8.66
CA GLY A 40 23.36 -5.81 8.53
C GLY A 40 22.70 -4.53 9.00
N LYS A 41 23.53 -3.58 9.37
CA LYS A 41 23.09 -2.23 9.73
C LYS A 41 23.00 -1.41 8.45
N THR A 42 21.81 -0.98 8.10
CA THR A 42 21.60 -0.09 6.96
C THR A 42 21.31 1.33 7.47
N THR A 43 22.10 2.27 7.00
CA THR A 43 21.79 3.70 7.18
C THR A 43 21.45 4.30 5.84
N VAL A 44 20.34 5.02 5.78
CA VAL A 44 19.91 5.75 4.58
C VAL A 44 20.30 7.22 4.76
N ARG A 45 20.91 7.81 3.73
CA ARG A 45 21.23 9.24 3.73
C ARG A 45 19.95 10.06 3.69
N VAL A 46 19.82 11.02 4.60
CA VAL A 46 18.61 11.84 4.75
C VAL A 46 18.36 12.72 3.52
N ASP A 47 19.41 13.19 2.83
CA ASP A 47 19.31 14.00 1.62
C ASP A 47 18.57 13.32 0.46
N ARG A 48 18.47 11.98 0.44
CA ARG A 48 17.64 11.23 -0.51
C ARG A 48 16.15 11.54 -0.45
N TYR A 49 15.68 12.16 0.62
CA TYR A 49 14.27 12.49 0.81
C TYR A 49 13.92 13.95 0.50
N PHE A 50 14.89 14.82 0.31
CA PHE A 50 14.62 16.24 0.07
C PHE A 50 15.55 16.94 -0.94
N SER A 51 16.65 16.29 -1.36
CA SER A 51 17.57 16.88 -2.32
C SER A 51 17.00 16.85 -3.74
N LYS A 52 17.12 17.98 -4.44
CA LYS A 52 16.75 18.03 -5.85
C LYS A 52 17.67 17.18 -6.71
N GLU A 53 18.94 17.11 -6.38
CA GLU A 53 19.94 16.30 -7.08
C GLU A 53 19.58 14.82 -7.03
N GLU A 54 19.12 14.32 -5.87
CA GLU A 54 18.63 12.94 -5.74
C GLU A 54 17.35 12.73 -6.55
N HIS A 55 16.43 13.69 -6.56
CA HIS A 55 15.25 13.62 -7.44
C HIS A 55 15.64 13.55 -8.93
N ASP A 56 16.56 14.41 -9.38
CA ASP A 56 17.04 14.40 -10.76
C ASP A 56 17.70 13.05 -11.12
N LEU A 57 18.44 12.45 -10.16
CA LEU A 57 18.99 11.10 -10.32
C LEU A 57 17.90 10.02 -10.37
N GLU A 58 16.83 10.14 -9.60
CA GLU A 58 15.68 9.24 -9.66
C GLU A 58 15.01 9.31 -11.03
N VAL A 59 14.84 10.48 -11.60
CA VAL A 59 14.30 10.62 -12.96
C VAL A 59 15.18 9.87 -13.97
N GLU A 60 16.50 10.06 -13.93
CA GLU A 60 17.43 9.49 -14.92
C GLU A 60 17.69 8.00 -14.71
N LYS A 61 17.77 7.54 -13.46
CA LYS A 61 18.20 6.18 -13.12
C LYS A 61 17.08 5.25 -12.72
N LEU A 62 15.93 5.80 -12.35
CA LEU A 62 14.77 5.06 -11.89
C LEU A 62 13.61 5.23 -12.89
N TRP A 63 12.98 6.37 -12.95
CA TRP A 63 11.72 6.55 -13.71
C TRP A 63 11.85 6.36 -15.22
N LYS A 64 13.03 6.51 -15.78
CA LYS A 64 13.32 6.23 -17.20
C LYS A 64 13.78 4.80 -17.46
N ARG A 65 13.94 3.93 -16.43
CA ARG A 65 14.66 2.66 -16.60
C ARG A 65 14.03 1.43 -15.97
N VAL A 66 12.97 1.58 -15.20
CA VAL A 66 12.39 0.45 -14.47
C VAL A 66 10.94 0.23 -14.86
N TRP A 67 10.47 -0.99 -14.65
CA TRP A 67 9.07 -1.31 -14.75
C TRP A 67 8.28 -0.57 -13.67
N GLN A 68 7.19 0.08 -14.08
CA GLN A 68 6.32 0.84 -13.19
C GLN A 68 4.87 0.69 -13.61
N MET A 69 3.98 0.51 -12.64
CA MET A 69 2.56 0.36 -12.89
C MET A 69 1.98 1.67 -13.39
N ALA A 70 1.43 1.67 -14.59
CA ALA A 70 0.86 2.84 -15.24
C ALA A 70 -0.64 2.96 -15.03
N CYS A 71 -1.42 1.91 -15.31
CA CYS A 71 -2.87 1.93 -15.15
C CYS A 71 -3.44 0.53 -14.90
N HIS A 72 -4.69 0.46 -14.50
CA HIS A 72 -5.47 -0.78 -14.44
C HIS A 72 -6.24 -0.98 -15.77
N GLU A 73 -6.48 -2.22 -16.17
CA GLU A 73 -7.18 -2.55 -17.43
C GLU A 73 -8.56 -1.89 -17.54
N SER A 74 -9.27 -1.71 -16.41
CA SER A 74 -10.56 -1.02 -16.37
C SER A 74 -10.47 0.50 -16.64
N ASP A 75 -9.27 1.07 -16.68
CA ASP A 75 -9.07 2.45 -17.11
C ASP A 75 -9.18 2.60 -18.64
N ILE A 76 -8.88 1.52 -19.37
CA ILE A 76 -8.86 1.45 -20.84
C ILE A 76 -9.61 0.22 -21.38
N PRO A 77 -10.90 0.03 -21.04
CA PRO A 77 -11.64 -1.18 -21.40
C PRO A 77 -11.93 -1.33 -22.89
N ASN A 78 -12.03 -0.25 -23.66
CA ASN A 78 -12.44 -0.28 -25.06
C ASN A 78 -11.31 0.20 -25.98
N VAL A 79 -11.37 -0.22 -27.26
CA VAL A 79 -10.46 0.25 -28.30
C VAL A 79 -10.53 1.78 -28.40
N GLY A 80 -9.36 2.42 -28.39
CA GLY A 80 -9.23 3.88 -28.39
C GLY A 80 -9.26 4.52 -27.00
N ASP A 81 -9.55 3.77 -25.94
CA ASP A 81 -9.40 4.29 -24.59
C ASP A 81 -7.92 4.50 -24.29
N THR A 82 -7.62 5.67 -23.77
CA THR A 82 -6.25 6.13 -23.52
C THR A 82 -6.12 6.65 -22.10
N HIS A 83 -5.11 6.15 -21.39
CA HIS A 83 -4.71 6.61 -20.06
C HIS A 83 -3.43 7.43 -20.15
N VAL A 84 -3.43 8.62 -19.57
CA VAL A 84 -2.21 9.44 -19.45
C VAL A 84 -1.56 9.10 -18.11
N TYR A 85 -0.30 8.70 -18.17
CA TYR A 85 0.52 8.39 -17.02
C TYR A 85 1.65 9.40 -16.88
N ASP A 86 1.51 10.28 -15.89
CA ASP A 86 2.53 11.26 -15.54
C ASP A 86 3.33 10.79 -14.34
N ILE A 87 4.65 10.88 -14.42
CA ILE A 87 5.57 10.57 -13.35
C ILE A 87 6.76 11.53 -13.37
N ALA A 88 6.99 12.27 -12.28
CA ALA A 88 7.89 13.39 -12.25
C ALA A 88 7.60 14.34 -13.45
N GLU A 89 8.62 14.67 -14.27
CA GLU A 89 8.49 15.50 -15.47
C GLU A 89 8.20 14.69 -16.74
N LEU A 90 7.94 13.38 -16.62
CA LEU A 90 7.70 12.48 -17.74
C LEU A 90 6.20 12.25 -17.93
N SER A 91 5.78 12.11 -19.19
CA SER A 91 4.38 11.83 -19.55
C SER A 91 4.32 10.75 -20.61
N TYR A 92 3.44 9.77 -20.40
CA TYR A 92 3.23 8.64 -21.30
C TYR A 92 1.75 8.44 -21.58
N MET A 93 1.42 7.92 -22.77
CA MET A 93 0.07 7.51 -23.16
C MET A 93 0.03 5.98 -23.23
N ILE A 94 -0.92 5.37 -22.55
CA ILE A 94 -1.24 3.96 -22.65
C ILE A 94 -2.58 3.85 -23.37
N VAL A 95 -2.64 3.14 -24.48
CA VAL A 95 -3.82 3.07 -25.33
C VAL A 95 -4.16 1.64 -25.70
N ARG A 96 -5.45 1.29 -25.66
CA ARG A 96 -5.94 0.04 -26.23
C ARG A 96 -6.12 0.20 -27.74
N VAL A 97 -5.25 -0.44 -28.51
CA VAL A 97 -5.23 -0.31 -29.98
C VAL A 97 -6.14 -1.33 -30.65
N SER A 98 -6.35 -2.50 -30.03
CA SER A 98 -7.31 -3.51 -30.43
C SER A 98 -7.93 -4.21 -29.22
N GLU A 99 -8.77 -5.21 -29.42
CA GLU A 99 -9.35 -6.00 -28.31
C GLU A 99 -8.26 -6.67 -27.49
N ASP A 100 -7.19 -7.13 -28.14
CA ASP A 100 -6.12 -7.93 -27.54
C ASP A 100 -4.80 -7.17 -27.37
N GLU A 101 -4.70 -5.91 -27.81
CA GLU A 101 -3.43 -5.17 -27.80
C GLU A 101 -3.54 -3.83 -27.11
N VAL A 102 -2.59 -3.58 -26.23
CA VAL A 102 -2.35 -2.27 -25.59
C VAL A 102 -0.93 -1.83 -25.89
N LYS A 103 -0.76 -0.57 -26.23
CA LYS A 103 0.54 0.06 -26.51
C LYS A 103 0.78 1.26 -25.62
N ALA A 104 2.04 1.66 -25.50
CA ALA A 104 2.43 2.85 -24.76
C ALA A 104 3.39 3.70 -25.59
N TYR A 105 3.25 5.03 -25.47
CA TYR A 105 4.06 6.01 -26.20
C TYR A 105 4.45 7.17 -25.28
N PRO A 106 5.54 7.88 -25.54
CA PRO A 106 5.76 9.22 -24.98
C PRO A 106 4.61 10.14 -25.37
N ASN A 107 4.06 10.87 -24.41
CA ASN A 107 2.96 11.81 -24.65
C ASN A 107 3.48 13.13 -25.23
N ALA A 108 4.08 13.07 -26.41
CA ALA A 108 4.69 14.23 -27.05
C ALA A 108 4.56 14.19 -28.58
N CYS A 109 4.12 15.29 -29.16
CA CYS A 109 4.10 15.50 -30.60
C CYS A 109 5.53 15.61 -31.14
N LEU A 110 5.88 14.80 -32.14
CA LEU A 110 7.22 14.77 -32.74
C LEU A 110 7.58 16.03 -33.52
N HIS A 111 6.63 16.94 -33.75
CA HIS A 111 6.92 18.23 -34.36
C HIS A 111 7.57 19.21 -33.36
N ARG A 112 6.92 19.51 -32.24
CA ARG A 112 7.40 20.52 -31.24
C ARG A 112 7.09 20.15 -29.78
N GLY A 113 6.94 18.87 -29.46
CA GLY A 113 6.87 18.38 -28.08
C GLY A 113 5.57 18.67 -27.31
N ARG A 114 4.52 19.25 -27.94
CA ARG A 114 3.24 19.42 -27.26
C ARG A 114 2.66 18.07 -26.88
N ALA A 115 2.09 17.93 -25.67
CA ALA A 115 1.32 16.75 -25.27
C ALA A 115 0.21 16.44 -26.29
N LEU A 116 0.09 15.17 -26.67
CA LEU A 116 -0.94 14.68 -27.58
C LEU A 116 -2.25 14.45 -26.86
N CYS A 117 -2.19 14.04 -25.60
CA CYS A 117 -3.33 13.91 -24.70
C CYS A 117 -3.07 14.71 -23.43
N ASP A 118 -3.92 15.69 -23.14
CA ASP A 118 -3.85 16.50 -21.92
C ASP A 118 -4.50 15.78 -20.72
N ASP A 119 -5.31 14.72 -20.97
CA ASP A 119 -6.03 13.92 -19.97
C ASP A 119 -6.40 12.55 -20.56
N HIS A 120 -6.96 11.67 -19.74
CA HIS A 120 -7.51 10.39 -20.19
C HIS A 120 -8.58 10.61 -21.27
N ARG A 121 -8.58 9.77 -22.29
CA ARG A 121 -9.51 9.86 -23.41
C ARG A 121 -10.23 8.55 -23.62
N LYS A 122 -11.44 8.63 -24.18
CA LYS A 122 -12.26 7.48 -24.53
C LYS A 122 -12.50 7.43 -26.03
N GLU A 123 -12.47 6.20 -26.57
CA GLU A 123 -12.83 5.91 -27.96
C GLU A 123 -12.11 6.78 -29.01
N LEU A 124 -10.84 7.15 -28.75
CA LEU A 124 -10.03 7.84 -29.74
C LEU A 124 -9.88 6.98 -31.00
N ARG A 125 -9.85 7.64 -32.14
CA ARG A 125 -9.54 7.00 -33.43
C ARG A 125 -8.16 7.35 -33.94
N VAL A 126 -7.61 8.47 -33.47
CA VAL A 126 -6.30 8.98 -33.85
C VAL A 126 -5.76 9.87 -32.71
N PHE A 127 -4.46 9.95 -32.56
CA PHE A 127 -3.81 11.00 -31.80
C PHE A 127 -3.63 12.21 -32.72
N ARG A 128 -4.18 13.36 -32.37
CA ARG A 128 -4.03 14.58 -33.15
C ARG A 128 -3.53 15.72 -32.29
N CYS A 129 -2.36 16.23 -32.65
CA CYS A 129 -1.78 17.39 -31.99
C CYS A 129 -2.68 18.61 -32.17
N ALA A 130 -3.10 19.22 -31.05
CA ALA A 130 -3.96 20.41 -31.08
C ALA A 130 -3.25 21.69 -31.56
N PHE A 131 -1.91 21.63 -31.77
CA PHE A 131 -1.16 22.80 -32.19
C PHE A 131 -1.14 22.96 -33.71
N HIS A 132 -0.63 21.96 -34.45
CA HIS A 132 -0.52 22.05 -35.92
C HIS A 132 -1.23 20.91 -36.65
N GLY A 133 -1.96 20.06 -35.94
CA GLY A 133 -2.80 19.02 -36.53
C GLY A 133 -2.08 17.77 -37.01
N TRP A 134 -0.75 17.62 -36.73
CA TRP A 134 -0.06 16.35 -36.98
C TRP A 134 -0.80 15.23 -36.28
N SER A 135 -0.99 14.11 -36.95
CA SER A 135 -1.77 13.02 -36.38
C SER A 135 -1.14 11.65 -36.60
N TRP A 136 -1.44 10.75 -35.69
CA TRP A 136 -0.96 9.37 -35.68
C TRP A 136 -2.15 8.42 -35.49
N ASN A 137 -2.06 7.25 -36.08
CA ASN A 137 -2.97 6.16 -35.78
C ASN A 137 -2.76 5.67 -34.33
N LEU A 138 -3.68 4.84 -33.81
CA LEU A 138 -3.55 4.32 -32.44
C LEU A 138 -2.34 3.38 -32.27
N ASP A 139 -1.92 2.74 -33.36
CA ASP A 139 -0.71 1.89 -33.41
C ASP A 139 0.60 2.66 -33.45
N GLY A 140 0.54 4.01 -33.42
CA GLY A 140 1.69 4.91 -33.42
C GLY A 140 2.16 5.33 -34.82
N SER A 141 1.68 4.73 -35.89
CA SER A 141 2.08 5.08 -37.25
C SER A 141 1.66 6.50 -37.61
N LEU A 142 2.54 7.24 -38.27
CA LEU A 142 2.24 8.62 -38.74
C LEU A 142 1.09 8.58 -39.74
N LYS A 143 0.04 9.35 -39.49
CA LYS A 143 -1.16 9.34 -40.32
C LYS A 143 -1.22 10.52 -41.30
N GLU A 144 -1.01 11.73 -40.78
CA GLU A 144 -1.20 12.94 -41.57
C GLU A 144 -0.39 14.11 -41.02
N ILE A 145 0.21 14.84 -41.95
CA ILE A 145 0.84 16.13 -41.71
C ILE A 145 0.12 17.17 -42.57
N PRO A 146 -0.60 18.14 -42.00
CA PRO A 146 -1.20 19.20 -42.76
C PRO A 146 -0.10 20.01 -43.50
N GLY A 147 -0.26 20.17 -44.82
CA GLY A 147 0.75 20.82 -45.64
C GLY A 147 2.03 19.97 -45.83
N HIS A 148 1.92 18.64 -45.91
CA HIS A 148 3.05 17.70 -46.00
C HIS A 148 4.08 18.04 -47.06
N TRP A 149 3.69 18.73 -48.15
CA TRP A 149 4.57 19.18 -49.21
C TRP A 149 5.66 20.18 -48.72
N ASP A 150 5.42 20.87 -47.60
CA ASP A 150 6.41 21.75 -46.96
C ASP A 150 7.39 20.95 -46.04
N PHE A 151 7.19 19.66 -45.90
CA PHE A 151 7.98 18.76 -45.05
C PHE A 151 8.59 17.57 -45.83
N PRO A 152 9.35 17.85 -46.93
CA PRO A 152 9.83 16.84 -47.87
C PRO A 152 10.80 15.79 -47.25
N THR A 153 11.37 16.08 -46.07
CA THR A 153 12.31 15.21 -45.37
C THR A 153 11.66 14.39 -44.27
N VAL A 154 10.37 14.57 -43.99
CA VAL A 154 9.66 13.81 -42.97
C VAL A 154 9.13 12.53 -43.58
N THR A 155 9.53 11.41 -43.01
CA THR A 155 9.07 10.06 -43.42
C THR A 155 8.21 9.45 -42.34
N GLU A 156 7.34 8.54 -42.72
CA GLU A 156 6.52 7.79 -41.77
C GLU A 156 7.40 6.99 -40.79
N GLU A 157 8.47 6.38 -41.29
CA GLU A 157 9.39 5.56 -40.49
C GLU A 157 10.06 6.37 -39.36
N GLU A 158 10.49 7.61 -39.66
CA GLU A 158 11.22 8.44 -38.69
C GLU A 158 10.29 9.20 -37.73
N TYR A 159 9.03 9.42 -38.15
CA TYR A 159 8.07 10.25 -37.40
C TYR A 159 6.85 9.47 -36.88
N SER A 160 6.89 8.16 -36.90
CA SER A 160 5.97 7.33 -36.11
C SER A 160 6.32 7.42 -34.62
N LEU A 161 5.32 7.30 -33.75
CA LEU A 161 5.52 7.33 -32.29
C LEU A 161 6.39 6.15 -31.87
N THR A 162 7.34 6.39 -31.00
CA THR A 162 8.22 5.33 -30.49
C THR A 162 7.50 4.51 -29.45
N ASP A 163 7.45 3.19 -29.62
CA ASP A 163 6.88 2.27 -28.64
C ASP A 163 7.67 2.31 -27.32
N ILE A 164 6.96 2.30 -26.22
CA ILE A 164 7.47 2.06 -24.86
C ILE A 164 7.17 0.61 -24.51
N ASN A 165 8.12 -0.08 -23.86
CA ASN A 165 7.85 -1.44 -23.40
C ASN A 165 6.65 -1.46 -22.46
N ILE A 166 5.73 -2.37 -22.73
CA ILE A 166 4.52 -2.57 -21.95
C ILE A 166 4.39 -4.04 -21.54
N GLY A 167 3.92 -4.28 -20.33
CA GLY A 167 3.66 -5.62 -19.81
C GLY A 167 2.36 -5.61 -19.00
N TYR A 168 1.80 -6.79 -18.81
CA TYR A 168 0.55 -6.98 -18.06
C TYR A 168 0.75 -7.95 -16.92
N TRP A 169 0.22 -7.59 -15.74
CA TRP A 169 0.19 -8.45 -14.56
C TRP A 169 -1.02 -8.13 -13.68
N GLY A 170 -1.83 -9.14 -13.38
CA GLY A 170 -2.91 -9.05 -12.39
C GLY A 170 -3.94 -7.95 -12.65
N GLY A 171 -4.27 -7.64 -13.91
CA GLY A 171 -5.17 -6.53 -14.27
C GLY A 171 -4.46 -5.19 -14.44
N PHE A 172 -3.14 -5.11 -14.21
CA PHE A 172 -2.37 -3.87 -14.31
C PHE A 172 -1.46 -3.87 -15.54
N TYR A 173 -1.41 -2.74 -16.22
CA TYR A 173 -0.40 -2.46 -17.25
C TYR A 173 0.79 -1.76 -16.64
N PHE A 174 1.97 -2.32 -16.92
CA PHE A 174 3.28 -1.77 -16.54
C PHE A 174 3.97 -1.24 -17.78
N ILE A 175 4.72 -0.17 -17.63
CA ILE A 175 5.58 0.36 -18.66
C ILE A 175 7.04 0.40 -18.20
N ASN A 176 7.96 0.26 -19.15
CA ASN A 176 9.38 0.52 -18.93
C ASN A 176 9.94 1.32 -20.11
N PRO A 177 10.38 2.57 -19.89
CA PRO A 177 10.91 3.43 -20.95
C PRO A 177 12.29 2.98 -21.47
N ASP A 178 13.01 2.13 -20.75
CA ASP A 178 14.32 1.62 -21.22
C ASP A 178 14.11 0.55 -22.31
N PRO A 179 14.57 0.78 -23.55
CA PRO A 179 14.43 -0.21 -24.61
C PRO A 179 15.19 -1.52 -24.36
N ASN A 180 16.15 -1.52 -23.42
CA ASN A 180 16.95 -2.67 -23.06
C ASN A 180 16.54 -3.33 -21.74
N CYS A 181 15.33 -3.07 -21.25
CA CYS A 181 14.87 -3.63 -20.01
C CYS A 181 14.69 -5.16 -20.09
N GLU A 182 14.77 -5.80 -18.94
CA GLU A 182 14.37 -7.20 -18.79
C GLU A 182 12.87 -7.38 -19.01
N PRO A 183 12.40 -8.58 -19.37
CA PRO A 183 10.96 -8.87 -19.41
C PRO A 183 10.29 -8.60 -18.07
N LEU A 184 9.02 -8.15 -18.10
CA LEU A 184 8.25 -7.90 -16.87
C LEU A 184 8.16 -9.14 -15.97
N ALA A 185 8.04 -10.33 -16.55
CA ALA A 185 7.98 -11.57 -15.78
C ALA A 185 9.26 -11.82 -14.97
N ASP A 186 10.44 -11.51 -15.54
CA ASP A 186 11.72 -11.67 -14.84
C ASP A 186 11.84 -10.62 -13.71
N PHE A 187 11.36 -9.40 -13.95
CA PHE A 187 11.32 -8.32 -12.95
C PHE A 187 10.42 -8.66 -11.77
N LEU A 188 9.26 -9.25 -12.02
CA LEU A 188 8.28 -9.65 -11.00
C LEU A 188 8.73 -10.90 -10.23
N GLY A 189 9.50 -11.79 -10.87
CA GLY A 189 9.90 -13.08 -10.30
C GLY A 189 8.68 -13.94 -9.97
N ASP A 190 8.66 -14.53 -8.80
CA ASP A 190 7.62 -15.46 -8.36
C ASP A 190 6.53 -14.83 -7.46
N ILE A 191 6.36 -13.51 -7.56
CA ILE A 191 5.41 -12.77 -6.71
C ILE A 191 3.97 -13.31 -6.79
N ASP A 192 3.58 -13.89 -7.92
CA ASP A 192 2.24 -14.49 -8.12
C ASP A 192 1.90 -15.56 -7.09
N ARG A 193 2.90 -16.30 -6.60
CA ARG A 193 2.71 -17.35 -5.59
C ARG A 193 2.19 -16.81 -4.26
N HIS A 194 2.30 -15.50 -4.06
CA HIS A 194 2.02 -14.82 -2.80
C HIS A 194 0.59 -14.28 -2.71
N PHE A 195 -0.24 -14.46 -3.74
CA PHE A 195 -1.61 -13.94 -3.76
C PHE A 195 -2.62 -15.08 -3.82
N GLY A 196 -3.20 -15.41 -2.65
CA GLY A 196 -4.25 -16.43 -2.54
C GLY A 196 -5.55 -16.03 -3.23
N ILE A 197 -5.81 -14.73 -3.37
CA ILE A 197 -6.97 -14.17 -4.09
C ILE A 197 -6.49 -13.53 -5.39
N PRO A 198 -6.73 -14.15 -6.56
CA PRO A 198 -6.27 -13.64 -7.85
C PRO A 198 -6.75 -12.22 -8.13
N PHE A 199 -5.86 -11.35 -8.61
CA PHE A 199 -6.21 -9.97 -8.95
C PHE A 199 -7.13 -9.87 -10.16
N GLU A 200 -7.05 -10.79 -11.09
CA GLU A 200 -7.91 -10.87 -12.28
C GLU A 200 -9.40 -11.02 -11.95
N ARG A 201 -9.70 -11.47 -10.73
CA ARG A 201 -11.08 -11.55 -10.22
C ARG A 201 -11.55 -10.27 -9.54
N ARG A 202 -10.73 -9.22 -9.52
CA ARG A 202 -11.02 -7.92 -8.90
C ARG A 202 -11.27 -6.87 -9.99
N TYR A 203 -12.04 -5.87 -9.67
CA TYR A 203 -12.22 -4.70 -10.52
C TYR A 203 -11.90 -3.42 -9.74
N LYS A 204 -11.49 -2.39 -10.44
CA LYS A 204 -11.20 -1.09 -9.83
C LYS A 204 -12.50 -0.35 -9.49
N ALA A 205 -12.92 -0.41 -8.24
CA ALA A 205 -14.14 0.24 -7.77
C ALA A 205 -13.99 1.76 -7.61
N ALA A 206 -12.81 2.23 -7.18
CA ALA A 206 -12.51 3.65 -6.97
C ALA A 206 -11.04 3.96 -7.22
N HIS A 207 -10.75 5.21 -7.54
CA HIS A 207 -9.39 5.75 -7.62
C HIS A 207 -9.35 7.06 -6.83
N LEU A 208 -8.58 7.07 -5.76
CA LEU A 208 -8.38 8.25 -4.93
C LEU A 208 -6.94 8.74 -5.07
N ILE A 209 -6.78 10.05 -5.24
CA ILE A 209 -5.47 10.68 -5.30
C ILE A 209 -5.37 11.68 -4.13
N LYS A 210 -4.32 11.52 -3.32
CA LYS A 210 -4.02 12.44 -2.23
C LYS A 210 -2.61 12.99 -2.39
N ARG A 211 -2.45 14.30 -2.31
CA ARG A 211 -1.15 14.94 -2.23
C ARG A 211 -0.73 15.03 -0.77
N LEU A 212 0.45 14.51 -0.46
CA LEU A 212 1.02 14.51 0.88
C LEU A 212 2.20 15.50 0.94
N PRO A 213 2.42 16.19 2.08
CA PRO A 213 3.56 17.09 2.25
C PRO A 213 4.84 16.34 2.64
N CYS A 214 5.15 15.25 1.94
CA CYS A 214 6.34 14.44 2.18
C CYS A 214 6.86 13.82 0.88
N ASN A 215 8.09 13.31 0.91
CA ASN A 215 8.66 12.56 -0.20
C ASN A 215 7.90 11.23 -0.40
N TRP A 216 7.74 10.82 -1.66
CA TRP A 216 7.02 9.61 -2.02
C TRP A 216 7.60 8.33 -1.37
N LYS A 217 8.94 8.27 -1.16
CA LYS A 217 9.60 7.14 -0.51
C LYS A 217 9.19 7.02 0.95
N ILE A 218 9.15 8.14 1.69
CA ILE A 218 8.69 8.14 3.10
C ILE A 218 7.24 7.67 3.18
N ALA A 219 6.38 8.12 2.26
CA ALA A 219 5.00 7.67 2.23
C ALA A 219 4.89 6.16 1.97
N GLN A 220 5.73 5.62 1.08
CA GLN A 220 5.76 4.19 0.80
C GLN A 220 6.35 3.37 1.94
N GLU A 221 7.45 3.84 2.54
CA GLU A 221 8.15 3.14 3.62
C GLU A 221 7.24 2.87 4.83
N ALA A 222 6.25 3.73 5.08
CA ALA A 222 5.22 3.50 6.10
C ALA A 222 4.35 2.25 5.84
N PHE A 223 4.34 1.73 4.62
CA PHE A 223 3.63 0.49 4.23
C PHE A 223 4.59 -0.70 4.03
N MET A 224 5.84 -0.59 4.47
CA MET A 224 6.83 -1.66 4.40
C MET A 224 7.14 -2.27 5.76
N GLU A 225 6.52 -1.78 6.81
CA GLU A 225 6.74 -2.19 8.19
C GLU A 225 5.48 -1.92 9.04
N SER A 226 5.42 -2.50 10.24
CA SER A 226 4.35 -2.25 11.21
C SER A 226 4.88 -1.66 12.52
N TYR A 227 6.16 -1.31 12.58
CA TYR A 227 6.79 -0.81 13.80
C TYR A 227 6.24 0.54 14.26
N HIS A 228 5.78 1.37 13.31
CA HIS A 228 5.13 2.65 13.62
C HIS A 228 3.79 2.49 14.35
N VAL A 229 3.15 1.31 14.29
CA VAL A 229 1.87 1.03 14.95
C VAL A 229 1.92 1.34 16.43
N ILE A 230 3.04 1.04 17.10
CA ILE A 230 3.27 1.34 18.52
C ILE A 230 2.95 2.80 18.88
N ALA A 231 3.34 3.74 18.03
CA ALA A 231 3.22 5.16 18.32
C ALA A 231 2.09 5.84 17.53
N THR A 232 1.79 5.33 16.33
CA THR A 232 0.87 5.98 15.40
C THR A 232 -0.54 5.38 15.46
N HIS A 233 -0.64 4.08 15.74
CA HIS A 233 -1.90 3.32 15.78
C HIS A 233 -2.00 2.43 17.02
N PRO A 234 -1.74 2.91 18.24
CA PRO A 234 -1.75 2.08 19.44
C PRO A 234 -3.13 1.47 19.74
N GLU A 235 -4.20 1.98 19.13
CA GLU A 235 -5.53 1.37 19.16
C GLU A 235 -5.55 -0.05 18.59
N LEU A 236 -4.63 -0.36 17.70
CA LEU A 236 -4.52 -1.68 17.07
C LEU A 236 -3.78 -2.68 17.96
N LEU A 237 -2.95 -2.23 18.90
CA LEU A 237 -2.05 -3.10 19.69
C LEU A 237 -2.76 -4.16 20.52
N GLY A 238 -4.02 -3.96 20.85
CA GLY A 238 -4.82 -4.91 21.61
C GLY A 238 -5.20 -6.18 20.83
N TYR A 239 -5.13 -6.14 19.51
CA TYR A 239 -5.57 -7.26 18.66
C TYR A 239 -4.77 -7.41 17.36
N PHE A 240 -3.86 -6.50 17.07
CA PHE A 240 -3.05 -6.50 15.86
C PHE A 240 -1.57 -6.46 16.25
N GLY A 241 -0.88 -7.56 16.03
CA GLY A 241 0.47 -7.75 16.55
C GLY A 241 1.55 -7.11 15.70
N ASP A 242 1.92 -5.88 16.00
CA ASP A 242 3.04 -5.20 15.38
C ASP A 242 4.38 -5.95 15.57
N VAL A 243 4.61 -6.49 16.76
CA VAL A 243 5.85 -7.23 17.11
C VAL A 243 5.83 -8.66 16.58
N ASN A 244 4.65 -9.21 16.32
CA ASN A 244 4.47 -10.51 15.72
C ASN A 244 4.55 -10.45 14.19
N SER A 245 4.93 -9.31 13.62
CA SER A 245 5.04 -9.10 12.20
C SER A 245 6.26 -9.81 11.59
N LYS A 246 6.15 -10.14 10.32
CA LYS A 246 7.20 -10.75 9.51
C LYS A 246 7.51 -9.87 8.32
N TYR A 247 8.80 -9.64 8.08
CA TYR A 247 9.30 -8.80 6.99
C TYR A 247 10.26 -9.60 6.13
N ASP A 248 10.01 -9.61 4.83
CA ASP A 248 10.80 -10.34 3.87
C ASP A 248 11.11 -9.48 2.64
N VAL A 249 12.24 -9.76 1.96
CA VAL A 249 12.68 -9.05 0.77
C VAL A 249 13.20 -10.05 -0.27
N TRP A 250 12.68 -9.99 -1.49
CA TRP A 250 13.15 -10.77 -2.63
C TRP A 250 13.28 -9.87 -3.85
N GLY A 251 14.38 -9.98 -4.58
CA GLY A 251 14.55 -9.27 -5.86
C GLY A 251 14.05 -7.83 -5.81
N ASN A 252 12.97 -7.55 -6.54
CA ASN A 252 12.39 -6.21 -6.71
C ASN A 252 11.15 -5.95 -5.81
N TRP A 253 10.88 -6.80 -4.83
CA TRP A 253 9.72 -6.62 -3.97
C TRP A 253 9.98 -7.07 -2.54
N SER A 254 9.20 -6.53 -1.63
CA SER A 254 9.20 -6.89 -0.21
C SER A 254 7.79 -7.22 0.24
N ARG A 255 7.71 -7.93 1.37
CA ARG A 255 6.47 -8.32 2.01
C ARG A 255 6.51 -7.96 3.49
N ALA A 256 5.41 -7.40 4.00
CA ALA A 256 5.17 -7.23 5.40
C ALA A 256 3.85 -7.92 5.76
N MET A 257 3.88 -8.73 6.81
CA MET A 257 2.72 -9.47 7.30
C MET A 257 2.57 -9.23 8.80
N SER A 258 1.37 -8.85 9.23
CA SER A 258 1.04 -8.59 10.63
C SER A 258 -0.22 -9.34 11.02
N SER A 259 -0.15 -10.11 12.11
CA SER A 259 -1.26 -10.96 12.54
C SER A 259 -2.38 -10.17 13.18
N SER A 260 -3.60 -10.57 12.90
CA SER A 260 -4.79 -10.18 13.65
C SER A 260 -5.14 -11.23 14.71
N GLY A 261 -5.77 -10.80 15.81
CA GLY A 261 -6.26 -11.65 16.89
C GLY A 261 -5.28 -11.80 18.05
N PHE A 262 -4.04 -11.35 17.93
CA PHE A 262 -3.04 -11.40 18.99
C PHE A 262 -2.63 -10.00 19.41
N PRO A 263 -2.67 -9.69 20.72
CA PRO A 263 -2.20 -8.41 21.21
C PRO A 263 -0.68 -8.27 21.01
N SER A 264 -0.24 -7.03 20.82
CA SER A 264 1.18 -6.74 20.85
C SER A 264 1.78 -7.09 22.21
N PRO A 265 2.91 -7.81 22.27
CA PRO A 265 3.61 -8.09 23.52
C PRO A 265 4.00 -6.82 24.29
N HIS A 266 4.15 -5.68 23.62
CA HIS A 266 4.43 -4.40 24.26
C HIS A 266 3.31 -3.91 25.17
N THR A 267 2.08 -4.35 24.98
CA THR A 267 0.95 -3.97 25.84
C THR A 267 1.03 -4.63 27.22
N GLY A 268 1.79 -5.71 27.37
CA GLY A 268 1.78 -6.58 28.55
C GLY A 268 0.46 -7.34 28.73
N LEU A 269 -0.39 -7.34 27.70
CA LEU A 269 -1.65 -8.08 27.68
C LEU A 269 -1.38 -9.46 27.07
N GLU A 270 -1.54 -10.52 27.83
CA GLU A 270 -1.50 -11.89 27.30
C GLU A 270 -2.83 -12.24 26.63
N ASN A 271 -3.95 -11.79 27.23
CA ASN A 271 -5.28 -11.77 26.64
C ASN A 271 -5.95 -10.49 27.16
N PRO A 272 -6.21 -9.50 26.31
CA PRO A 272 -6.92 -8.32 26.76
C PRO A 272 -8.28 -8.74 27.33
N ASP A 273 -8.52 -8.45 28.61
CA ASP A 273 -9.87 -8.61 29.17
C ASP A 273 -10.78 -7.55 28.54
N MET A 274 -11.36 -7.89 27.42
CA MET A 274 -12.24 -7.02 26.67
C MET A 274 -13.60 -6.87 27.33
N SER A 275 -13.88 -7.64 28.41
CA SER A 275 -15.08 -7.42 29.25
C SER A 275 -15.08 -6.04 29.92
N ALA A 276 -13.89 -5.43 30.05
CA ALA A 276 -13.76 -4.05 30.49
C ALA A 276 -14.28 -3.00 29.48
N TYR A 277 -14.59 -3.42 28.24
CA TYR A 277 -15.09 -2.56 27.15
C TYR A 277 -16.46 -3.04 26.62
N PRO A 278 -17.46 -3.22 27.49
CA PRO A 278 -18.71 -3.91 27.13
C PRO A 278 -19.55 -3.17 26.10
N ASP A 279 -19.27 -1.89 25.86
CA ASP A 279 -19.99 -1.04 24.92
C ASP A 279 -19.21 -0.80 23.61
N GLY A 280 -18.01 -1.38 23.46
CA GLY A 280 -17.18 -1.25 22.28
C GLY A 280 -16.74 0.19 21.94
N LYS A 281 -16.87 1.13 22.86
CA LYS A 281 -16.84 2.57 22.54
C LYS A 281 -15.53 3.31 22.76
N ALA A 282 -14.50 2.73 23.31
CA ALA A 282 -13.12 3.24 23.37
C ALA A 282 -12.30 2.38 24.31
N PHE A 283 -10.97 2.40 24.19
CA PHE A 283 -10.11 1.86 25.22
C PHE A 283 -10.33 2.62 26.52
N GLN A 284 -10.65 1.92 27.60
CA GLN A 284 -10.84 2.54 28.90
C GLN A 284 -9.52 2.98 29.52
N SER A 285 -8.42 2.32 29.16
CA SER A 285 -7.10 2.66 29.63
C SER A 285 -6.03 2.15 28.66
N MET A 286 -5.02 2.98 28.41
CA MET A 286 -3.85 2.62 27.59
C MET A 286 -2.58 3.16 28.23
N LYS A 287 -1.49 2.38 28.11
CA LYS A 287 -0.16 2.83 28.53
C LYS A 287 0.63 3.27 27.30
N HIS A 288 1.08 4.50 27.32
CA HIS A 288 1.97 5.01 26.29
C HIS A 288 3.35 4.36 26.36
N MET A 289 3.78 3.69 25.30
CA MET A 289 4.94 2.80 25.31
C MET A 289 6.25 3.53 25.55
N ILE A 290 6.40 4.74 25.02
CA ILE A 290 7.65 5.51 25.12
C ILE A 290 7.76 6.22 26.46
N SER A 291 6.71 6.91 26.90
CA SER A 291 6.72 7.71 28.13
C SER A 291 6.35 6.91 29.38
N GLY A 292 5.72 5.76 29.22
CA GLY A 292 5.16 4.97 30.32
C GLY A 292 3.94 5.62 30.99
N HIS A 293 3.43 6.72 30.46
CA HIS A 293 2.22 7.36 30.97
C HIS A 293 1.00 6.46 30.72
N VAL A 294 0.10 6.39 31.71
CA VAL A 294 -1.17 5.69 31.60
C VAL A 294 -2.26 6.68 31.34
N TYR A 295 -2.98 6.50 30.24
CA TYR A 295 -4.16 7.27 29.84
C TYR A 295 -5.38 6.47 30.23
N ARG A 296 -6.32 7.07 30.93
CA ARG A 296 -7.54 6.41 31.40
C ARG A 296 -8.75 7.30 31.14
N ARG A 297 -9.75 6.77 30.49
CA ARG A 297 -11.04 7.45 30.36
C ARG A 297 -11.73 7.55 31.72
N ILE A 298 -12.13 8.74 32.13
CA ILE A 298 -12.79 8.99 33.39
C ILE A 298 -14.21 9.54 33.22
N ALA A 299 -14.50 10.10 32.06
CA ALA A 299 -15.82 10.55 31.63
C ALA A 299 -15.88 10.61 30.11
N GLU A 300 -17.05 10.89 29.56
CA GLU A 300 -17.18 11.15 28.13
C GLU A 300 -16.31 12.36 27.76
N ASN A 301 -15.44 12.16 26.76
CA ASN A 301 -14.47 13.14 26.25
C ASN A 301 -13.47 13.65 27.30
N GLU A 302 -13.24 12.90 28.39
CA GLU A 302 -12.29 13.28 29.44
C GLU A 302 -11.35 12.13 29.80
N VAL A 303 -10.03 12.42 29.78
CA VAL A 303 -8.95 11.48 30.01
C VAL A 303 -8.09 11.91 31.18
N GLU A 304 -7.83 10.99 32.11
CA GLU A 304 -6.81 11.14 33.13
C GLU A 304 -5.49 10.52 32.66
N VAL A 305 -4.44 11.28 32.75
CA VAL A 305 -3.07 10.83 32.44
C VAL A 305 -2.28 10.70 33.74
N THR A 306 -1.73 9.52 33.98
CA THR A 306 -0.89 9.24 35.14
C THR A 306 0.56 8.95 34.67
N THR A 307 1.52 9.68 35.16
CA THR A 307 2.94 9.47 34.89
C THR A 307 3.49 8.30 35.71
N PRO A 308 4.65 7.71 35.32
CA PRO A 308 5.29 6.63 36.08
C PRO A 308 5.66 7.00 37.53
N ASP A 309 5.88 8.29 37.80
CA ASP A 309 6.14 8.82 39.16
C ASP A 309 4.86 9.18 39.95
N GLY A 310 3.69 8.88 39.38
CA GLY A 310 2.39 8.99 40.05
C GLY A 310 1.72 10.36 39.98
N ARG A 311 2.26 11.34 39.25
CA ARG A 311 1.57 12.61 39.02
C ARG A 311 0.41 12.39 38.05
N THR A 312 -0.65 13.16 38.21
CA THR A 312 -1.84 13.07 37.37
C THR A 312 -2.18 14.39 36.70
N GLY A 313 -2.84 14.30 35.54
CA GLY A 313 -3.45 15.43 34.83
C GLY A 313 -4.70 14.98 34.10
N ARG A 314 -5.65 15.88 33.92
CA ARG A 314 -6.92 15.66 33.21
C ARG A 314 -6.94 16.48 31.94
N PHE A 315 -7.41 15.88 30.88
CA PHE A 315 -7.38 16.43 29.54
C PHE A 315 -8.67 16.12 28.80
N THR A 316 -9.01 16.93 27.79
CA THR A 316 -10.03 16.57 26.83
C THR A 316 -9.53 15.47 25.89
N GLU A 317 -10.41 14.91 25.08
CA GLU A 317 -10.03 14.00 23.97
C GLU A 317 -9.07 14.64 22.93
N PHE A 318 -8.97 15.96 22.91
CA PHE A 318 -8.06 16.73 22.05
C PHE A 318 -6.77 17.15 22.80
N ALA A 319 -6.51 16.55 23.96
CA ALA A 319 -5.40 16.88 24.85
C ALA A 319 -5.39 18.32 25.40
N ASP A 320 -6.53 19.01 25.38
CA ASP A 320 -6.65 20.30 26.06
C ASP A 320 -6.59 20.07 27.57
N TYR A 321 -5.71 20.83 28.25
CA TYR A 321 -5.50 20.70 29.67
C TYR A 321 -6.73 21.16 30.46
N ILE A 322 -7.20 20.32 31.38
CA ILE A 322 -8.30 20.63 32.29
C ILE A 322 -7.78 20.94 33.71
N SER A 323 -7.01 20.02 34.31
CA SER A 323 -6.53 20.15 35.68
C SER A 323 -5.38 19.18 35.99
N GLY A 324 -4.74 19.34 37.15
CA GLY A 324 -3.71 18.42 37.67
C GLY A 324 -2.29 18.90 37.52
N ASP A 325 -1.33 18.02 37.86
CA ASP A 325 0.12 18.33 37.86
C ASP A 325 0.79 18.09 36.50
N VAL A 326 0.27 17.14 35.70
CA VAL A 326 0.69 16.90 34.32
C VAL A 326 0.06 17.95 33.43
N LYS A 327 0.87 18.72 32.71
CA LYS A 327 0.42 19.89 31.94
C LYS A 327 0.29 19.67 30.44
N SER A 328 0.79 18.54 29.94
CA SER A 328 0.69 18.15 28.54
C SER A 328 0.42 16.66 28.41
N ALA A 329 -0.30 16.29 27.38
CA ALA A 329 -0.61 14.92 27.04
C ALA A 329 -0.44 14.69 25.53
N ASP A 330 -0.27 13.44 25.14
CA ASP A 330 -0.29 13.06 23.75
C ASP A 330 -1.73 13.12 23.23
N ILE A 331 -1.92 13.88 22.14
CA ILE A 331 -3.24 14.11 21.57
C ILE A 331 -3.87 12.84 21.01
N GLN A 332 -3.06 11.96 20.40
CA GLN A 332 -3.56 10.71 19.85
C GLN A 332 -4.03 9.79 20.96
N MET A 333 -3.21 9.60 22.00
CA MET A 333 -3.60 8.81 23.17
C MET A 333 -4.88 9.33 23.84
N CYS A 334 -5.01 10.64 23.99
CA CYS A 334 -6.23 11.25 24.52
C CYS A 334 -7.45 10.98 23.62
N SER A 335 -7.28 11.09 22.30
CA SER A 335 -8.33 10.85 21.33
C SER A 335 -8.78 9.38 21.33
N TRP A 336 -7.86 8.44 21.43
CA TRP A 336 -8.19 7.01 21.46
C TRP A 336 -8.87 6.58 22.75
N VAL A 337 -8.41 7.07 23.88
CA VAL A 337 -8.98 6.71 25.18
C VAL A 337 -10.27 7.48 25.47
N GLY A 338 -10.34 8.75 25.09
CA GLY A 338 -11.44 9.65 25.40
C GLY A 338 -12.47 9.82 24.28
N GLY A 339 -12.02 9.69 23.04
CA GLY A 339 -12.78 10.03 21.84
C GLY A 339 -13.66 8.91 21.29
N LYS A 340 -14.46 9.27 20.30
CA LYS A 340 -15.34 8.35 19.56
C LYS A 340 -14.66 7.70 18.35
N ILE A 341 -13.44 8.11 18.00
CA ILE A 341 -12.81 7.81 16.71
C ILE A 341 -12.51 6.31 16.52
N ILE A 342 -12.28 5.58 17.62
CA ILE A 342 -11.91 4.14 17.56
C ILE A 342 -13.10 3.22 17.80
N ALA A 343 -14.15 3.75 18.34
CA ALA A 343 -15.31 2.94 18.73
C ALA A 343 -16.15 2.44 17.57
N GLY A 344 -15.86 2.81 16.33
CA GLY A 344 -16.89 2.76 15.31
C GLY A 344 -18.07 3.65 15.71
N ASP A 345 -19.00 3.83 14.83
CA ASP A 345 -20.30 4.41 15.19
C ASP A 345 -21.23 3.33 15.76
N GLU A 346 -22.44 3.70 16.13
CA GLU A 346 -23.44 2.77 16.66
C GLU A 346 -23.82 1.68 15.64
N ASP A 347 -23.57 1.93 14.35
CA ASP A 347 -23.90 1.04 13.24
C ASP A 347 -22.74 0.07 12.90
N THR A 348 -21.51 0.39 13.28
CA THR A 348 -20.29 -0.44 13.02
C THR A 348 -19.44 -0.58 14.28
N PRO A 349 -19.91 -1.32 15.30
CA PRO A 349 -19.12 -1.53 16.51
C PRO A 349 -17.82 -2.28 16.18
N MET A 350 -16.68 -1.77 16.66
CA MET A 350 -15.45 -2.55 16.63
C MET A 350 -15.59 -3.74 17.57
N VAL A 351 -15.51 -4.95 16.99
CA VAL A 351 -15.52 -6.20 17.76
C VAL A 351 -14.08 -6.53 18.13
N PHE A 352 -13.74 -6.39 19.39
CA PHE A 352 -12.47 -6.87 19.92
C PHE A 352 -12.58 -8.37 20.26
N PRO A 353 -11.51 -9.15 20.04
CA PRO A 353 -11.53 -10.56 20.38
C PRO A 353 -11.65 -10.74 21.91
N THR A 354 -12.75 -11.33 22.35
CA THR A 354 -12.94 -11.79 23.75
C THR A 354 -12.41 -13.18 23.98
N GLU A 355 -11.91 -13.82 22.93
CA GLU A 355 -11.48 -15.21 22.89
C GLU A 355 -9.95 -15.26 22.68
N SER A 356 -9.36 -16.46 22.78
CA SER A 356 -7.96 -16.63 22.40
C SER A 356 -7.75 -16.24 20.95
N GLY A 357 -6.58 -15.70 20.61
CA GLY A 357 -6.27 -15.24 19.24
C GLY A 357 -6.54 -16.29 18.17
N HIS A 358 -6.32 -17.58 18.47
CA HIS A 358 -6.60 -18.69 17.55
C HIS A 358 -8.11 -18.85 17.28
N VAL A 359 -8.95 -18.80 18.32
CA VAL A 359 -10.41 -18.90 18.19
C VAL A 359 -10.95 -17.69 17.43
N TYR A 360 -10.45 -16.49 17.74
CA TYR A 360 -10.81 -15.29 17.01
C TYR A 360 -10.52 -15.40 15.51
N ARG A 361 -9.31 -15.87 15.15
CA ARG A 361 -8.90 -16.04 13.75
C ARG A 361 -9.80 -17.02 13.01
N GLU A 362 -10.06 -18.21 13.61
CA GLU A 362 -10.97 -19.20 13.04
C GLU A 362 -12.39 -18.65 12.84
N THR A 363 -12.95 -18.03 13.87
CA THR A 363 -14.32 -17.50 13.85
C THR A 363 -14.48 -16.38 12.85
N THR A 364 -13.54 -15.43 12.83
CA THR A 364 -13.57 -14.28 11.91
C THR A 364 -13.38 -14.73 10.46
N ALA A 365 -12.45 -15.63 10.20
CA ALA A 365 -12.24 -16.16 8.86
C ALA A 365 -13.48 -16.93 8.36
N ALA A 366 -14.12 -17.73 9.20
CA ALA A 366 -15.36 -18.41 8.85
C ALA A 366 -16.48 -17.41 8.49
N ALA A 367 -16.67 -16.37 9.30
CA ALA A 367 -17.67 -15.35 9.03
C ALA A 367 -17.41 -14.59 7.72
N ARG A 368 -16.14 -14.27 7.43
CA ARG A 368 -15.74 -13.63 6.17
C ARG A 368 -15.97 -14.53 4.96
N ARG A 369 -15.66 -15.82 5.03
CA ARG A 369 -15.98 -16.80 3.97
C ARG A 369 -17.48 -16.79 3.66
N GLU A 370 -18.33 -16.85 4.69
CA GLU A 370 -19.79 -16.81 4.48
C GLU A 370 -20.26 -15.49 3.83
N THR A 371 -19.65 -14.36 4.19
CA THR A 371 -19.94 -13.06 3.56
C THR A 371 -19.54 -13.03 2.08
N MET A 372 -18.45 -13.71 1.71
CA MET A 372 -17.93 -13.77 0.35
C MET A 372 -18.61 -14.85 -0.51
N ARG A 373 -19.18 -15.88 0.10
CA ARG A 373 -19.77 -17.04 -0.60
C ARG A 373 -20.80 -16.67 -1.67
N PRO A 374 -21.71 -15.70 -1.50
CA PRO A 374 -22.63 -15.30 -2.56
C PRO A 374 -21.96 -14.84 -3.85
N GLN A 375 -20.74 -14.30 -3.75
CA GLN A 375 -19.99 -13.78 -4.89
C GLN A 375 -18.99 -14.79 -5.48
N PHE A 376 -18.36 -15.61 -4.63
CA PHE A 376 -17.24 -16.47 -5.00
C PHE A 376 -17.60 -17.97 -4.95
N GLY A 377 -18.80 -18.34 -4.46
CA GLY A 377 -19.20 -19.75 -4.30
C GLY A 377 -18.29 -20.49 -3.31
N ASP A 378 -18.07 -21.78 -3.58
CA ASP A 378 -17.28 -22.66 -2.69
C ASP A 378 -15.76 -22.41 -2.77
N ASP A 379 -15.29 -21.61 -3.71
CA ASP A 379 -13.87 -21.20 -3.81
C ASP A 379 -13.39 -20.52 -2.51
N VAL A 380 -14.31 -19.91 -1.75
CA VAL A 380 -13.98 -19.25 -0.47
C VAL A 380 -13.42 -20.21 0.58
N ASP A 381 -13.75 -21.50 0.51
CA ASP A 381 -13.30 -22.49 1.51
C ASP A 381 -11.79 -22.74 1.43
N GLY A 382 -11.18 -22.46 0.27
CA GLY A 382 -9.74 -22.55 0.06
C GLY A 382 -8.95 -21.29 0.44
N ILE A 383 -9.62 -20.17 0.75
CA ILE A 383 -8.93 -18.94 1.16
C ILE A 383 -8.41 -19.11 2.58
N SER A 384 -7.13 -18.88 2.82
CA SER A 384 -6.50 -19.08 4.12
C SER A 384 -7.06 -18.17 5.21
N ASP A 385 -6.92 -18.57 6.47
CA ASP A 385 -7.31 -17.73 7.60
C ASP A 385 -6.46 -16.47 7.65
N ALA A 386 -5.19 -16.55 7.24
CA ALA A 386 -4.29 -15.39 7.14
C ALA A 386 -4.77 -14.40 6.09
N ASP A 387 -5.10 -14.83 4.87
CA ASP A 387 -5.60 -13.93 3.80
C ASP A 387 -6.88 -13.19 4.21
N LEU A 388 -7.66 -13.77 5.10
CA LEU A 388 -8.91 -13.20 5.59
C LEU A 388 -8.76 -12.31 6.83
N ASN A 389 -7.73 -12.51 7.64
CA ASN A 389 -7.60 -11.85 8.94
C ASN A 389 -6.46 -10.85 9.02
N ASP A 390 -5.32 -11.16 8.39
CA ASP A 390 -4.08 -10.44 8.61
C ASP A 390 -3.90 -9.28 7.64
N ALA A 391 -3.05 -8.33 7.98
CA ALA A 391 -2.57 -7.36 7.03
C ALA A 391 -1.35 -7.92 6.30
N ILE A 392 -1.50 -8.18 5.01
CA ILE A 392 -0.46 -8.75 4.15
C ILE A 392 -0.26 -7.81 2.98
N PHE A 393 0.79 -7.03 3.02
CA PHE A 393 1.07 -6.03 2.02
C PHE A 393 2.47 -6.19 1.44
N TYR A 394 2.55 -5.93 0.15
CA TYR A 394 3.76 -5.98 -0.64
C TYR A 394 4.18 -4.58 -1.05
N SER A 395 5.46 -4.40 -1.27
CA SER A 395 6.00 -3.25 -1.96
C SER A 395 6.77 -3.73 -3.16
N LEU A 396 6.17 -3.60 -4.34
CA LEU A 396 6.82 -3.86 -5.62
C LEU A 396 7.54 -2.60 -6.07
N PHE A 397 8.85 -2.71 -6.21
CA PHE A 397 9.68 -1.61 -6.66
C PHE A 397 9.23 -1.10 -8.04
N PRO A 398 9.20 0.22 -8.31
CA PRO A 398 9.61 1.26 -7.37
C PRO A 398 8.48 1.72 -6.43
N ASN A 399 7.21 1.62 -6.80
CA ASN A 399 6.19 2.47 -6.21
C ASN A 399 4.79 1.86 -6.05
N LEU A 400 4.63 0.57 -6.31
CA LEU A 400 3.34 -0.12 -6.16
C LEU A 400 3.31 -0.92 -4.87
N SER A 401 2.26 -0.76 -4.08
CA SER A 401 2.02 -1.57 -2.88
C SER A 401 0.67 -2.28 -3.00
N PRO A 402 0.64 -3.50 -3.52
CA PRO A 402 -0.56 -4.35 -3.55
C PRO A 402 -0.74 -5.05 -2.20
N TRP A 403 -2.00 -5.23 -1.79
CA TRP A 403 -2.37 -5.99 -0.61
C TRP A 403 -2.93 -7.34 -1.01
N ALA A 404 -2.43 -8.39 -0.40
CA ALA A 404 -2.84 -9.76 -0.68
C ALA A 404 -4.05 -10.21 0.14
N ASP A 405 -4.25 -9.56 1.29
CA ASP A 405 -5.32 -9.88 2.23
C ASP A 405 -6.73 -9.55 1.68
N PHE A 406 -7.74 -9.80 2.51
CA PHE A 406 -9.13 -9.47 2.22
C PHE A 406 -9.38 -7.99 1.89
N ASN A 407 -8.44 -7.10 2.23
CA ASN A 407 -8.54 -5.67 1.97
C ASN A 407 -8.04 -5.35 0.55
N PRO A 408 -8.93 -5.11 -0.43
CA PRO A 408 -8.54 -4.98 -1.84
C PRO A 408 -7.95 -3.58 -2.14
N ILE A 409 -6.91 -3.19 -1.41
CA ILE A 409 -6.28 -1.88 -1.55
C ILE A 409 -4.97 -2.01 -2.34
N PHE A 410 -4.76 -1.04 -3.25
CA PHE A 410 -3.52 -0.86 -3.97
C PHE A 410 -3.06 0.58 -3.81
N TYR A 411 -1.88 0.76 -3.26
CA TYR A 411 -1.25 2.08 -3.21
C TYR A 411 -0.24 2.24 -4.33
N ARG A 412 -0.20 3.43 -4.90
CA ARG A 412 0.85 3.85 -5.81
C ARG A 412 1.41 5.19 -5.34
N PHE A 413 2.70 5.22 -5.05
CA PHE A 413 3.40 6.40 -4.57
C PHE A 413 4.11 7.08 -5.73
N ARG A 414 4.03 8.40 -5.84
CA ARG A 414 4.63 9.16 -6.93
C ARG A 414 5.34 10.40 -6.39
N PRO A 415 6.47 10.82 -7.02
CA PRO A 415 7.13 12.08 -6.70
C PRO A 415 6.25 13.29 -6.99
#